data_add167efc3cd14c855e3972fb28a9bcf
#
_entry.id   add167efc3cd14c855e3972fb28a9bcf
#
_cell.length_a   1.000
_cell.length_b   1.000
_cell.length_c   1.000
_cell.angle_alpha   90.00
_cell.angle_beta   90.00
_cell.angle_gamma   90.00
#
_symmetry.space_group_name_H-M   'P 1'
#
loop_
_entity.id
_entity.type
_entity.pdbx_description
1 polymer ?
#
loop_
_entity_poly.entity_id
_entity_poly.type
_entity_poly.pdbx_seq_one_letter_code
_entity_poly.pdbx_strand_id
1 'polypeptide(L)'
;PALSVIVLTSGCDAELLASNIPLMMSQNYPDFEIIVVNADASESVDDAMTLLQVEYPQLRSTFIPDSTANVSKRKLGITLGVKAAKNDIVVVTSAKCRPQSDLWLRCIGRHFDDYTDVVLGYSHNDHSNDRGLGHRYRTFDNCDDASRYLAAAIHGNTYRACANNVAYKRSAFFAVKGFSSSLNLKYGDDDIFISEIADGDNVAVELSPESILVEHNDSFAYTSKLNKERHFFTQKFLRSRIPGIRLLTNAAYYLYLLLAAAGVAYPAMLYLNGDGEWLKPTVLASVAAAIYLTETLIFIFAKRRTATVLQSPRQFFCLPLFRFAKPFINGLLNWHSQQGDNYTWE
;
A
#
# COMPACT_ATOMS: atom_id res chain seq x y z
N PRO A 1 -19.93 -14.57 6.79
CA PRO A 1 -19.06 -15.74 6.85
C PRO A 1 -18.12 -15.68 8.05
N ALA A 2 -17.63 -16.84 8.55
CA ALA A 2 -16.63 -16.90 9.59
C ALA A 2 -15.23 -16.50 9.07
N LEU A 3 -14.42 -15.83 9.90
CA LEU A 3 -13.11 -15.27 9.53
C LEU A 3 -11.98 -15.85 10.38
N SER A 4 -10.81 -16.04 9.79
CA SER A 4 -9.55 -16.29 10.52
C SER A 4 -8.60 -15.13 10.29
N VAL A 5 -8.27 -14.39 11.35
CA VAL A 5 -7.33 -13.26 11.30
C VAL A 5 -5.93 -13.76 11.56
N ILE A 6 -5.03 -13.59 10.60
CA ILE A 6 -3.61 -13.95 10.71
C ILE A 6 -2.83 -12.69 11.04
N VAL A 7 -2.22 -12.66 12.22
CA VAL A 7 -1.46 -11.52 12.74
C VAL A 7 0.02 -11.86 12.75
N LEU A 8 0.80 -11.18 11.90
CA LEU A 8 2.25 -11.38 11.82
C LEU A 8 2.98 -10.45 12.79
N THR A 9 3.95 -10.97 13.55
CA THR A 9 4.70 -10.19 14.55
C THR A 9 6.03 -9.64 14.03
N SER A 10 6.36 -9.79 12.74
CA SER A 10 7.66 -9.36 12.20
C SER A 10 8.04 -7.93 12.61
N GLY A 11 9.16 -7.80 13.32
CA GLY A 11 9.66 -6.54 13.83
C GLY A 11 8.71 -5.84 14.81
N CYS A 12 7.83 -6.56 15.49
CA CYS A 12 6.94 -6.06 16.54
C CYS A 12 7.57 -6.36 17.92
N ASP A 13 7.46 -5.41 18.84
CA ASP A 13 7.78 -5.65 20.23
C ASP A 13 6.58 -6.23 21.00
N ALA A 14 6.86 -6.78 22.20
CA ALA A 14 5.85 -7.41 23.04
C ALA A 14 4.81 -6.40 23.57
N GLU A 15 5.22 -5.15 23.82
CA GLU A 15 4.35 -4.09 24.34
C GLU A 15 3.31 -3.69 23.29
N LEU A 16 3.75 -3.52 22.04
CA LEU A 16 2.87 -3.19 20.92
C LEU A 16 1.88 -4.33 20.62
N LEU A 17 2.36 -5.58 20.69
CA LEU A 17 1.50 -6.76 20.57
C LEU A 17 0.42 -6.77 21.66
N ALA A 18 0.83 -6.59 22.93
CA ALA A 18 -0.07 -6.59 24.06
C ALA A 18 -1.12 -5.46 23.99
N SER A 19 -0.78 -4.32 23.39
CA SER A 19 -1.73 -3.21 23.23
C SER A 19 -2.71 -3.40 22.06
N ASN A 20 -2.29 -4.06 20.97
CA ASN A 20 -3.09 -4.15 19.75
C ASN A 20 -3.99 -5.40 19.69
N ILE A 21 -3.57 -6.53 20.27
CA ILE A 21 -4.39 -7.76 20.26
C ILE A 21 -5.74 -7.58 20.94
N PRO A 22 -5.87 -6.93 22.12
CA PRO A 22 -7.18 -6.68 22.73
C PRO A 22 -8.13 -5.90 21.80
N LEU A 23 -7.63 -4.92 21.04
CA LEU A 23 -8.43 -4.17 20.06
C LEU A 23 -8.90 -5.04 18.88
N MET A 24 -8.09 -6.02 18.49
CA MET A 24 -8.50 -7.00 17.47
C MET A 24 -9.48 -8.02 18.02
N MET A 25 -9.34 -8.41 19.30
CA MET A 25 -10.26 -9.34 19.98
C MET A 25 -11.63 -8.73 20.29
N SER A 26 -11.70 -7.39 20.43
CA SER A 26 -12.95 -6.65 20.72
C SER A 26 -13.82 -6.34 19.50
N GLN A 27 -13.52 -6.95 18.33
CA GLN A 27 -14.30 -6.70 17.12
C GLN A 27 -15.73 -7.19 17.23
N ASN A 28 -16.67 -6.36 16.80
CA ASN A 28 -18.10 -6.69 16.73
C ASN A 28 -18.40 -7.55 15.49
N TYR A 29 -17.97 -8.81 15.57
CA TYR A 29 -18.15 -9.80 14.51
C TYR A 29 -18.57 -11.14 15.11
N PRO A 30 -19.56 -11.86 14.50
CA PRO A 30 -20.20 -12.99 15.16
C PRO A 30 -19.31 -14.23 15.32
N ASP A 31 -18.43 -14.48 14.35
CA ASP A 31 -17.60 -15.71 14.32
C ASP A 31 -16.24 -15.42 13.69
N PHE A 32 -15.20 -15.35 14.51
CA PHE A 32 -13.82 -15.19 14.08
C PHE A 32 -12.83 -15.80 15.07
N GLU A 33 -11.65 -16.12 14.55
CA GLU A 33 -10.49 -16.50 15.37
C GLU A 33 -9.31 -15.59 15.04
N ILE A 34 -8.39 -15.45 15.98
CA ILE A 34 -7.11 -14.77 15.75
C ILE A 34 -5.98 -15.78 15.93
N ILE A 35 -5.08 -15.79 14.94
CA ILE A 35 -3.88 -16.63 14.89
C ILE A 35 -2.67 -15.70 14.81
N VAL A 36 -1.92 -15.59 15.90
CA VAL A 36 -0.67 -14.83 15.92
C VAL A 36 0.47 -15.72 15.47
N VAL A 37 1.24 -15.24 14.51
CA VAL A 37 2.42 -15.95 13.99
C VAL A 37 3.67 -15.23 14.47
N ASN A 38 4.41 -15.84 15.43
CA ASN A 38 5.71 -15.35 15.88
C ASN A 38 6.74 -15.58 14.78
N ALA A 39 6.94 -14.55 13.94
CA ALA A 39 7.76 -14.65 12.74
C ALA A 39 9.27 -14.56 13.02
N ASP A 40 9.64 -13.97 14.14
CA ASP A 40 11.03 -13.70 14.50
C ASP A 40 11.55 -14.63 15.63
N ALA A 41 10.72 -15.59 16.08
CA ALA A 41 10.97 -16.48 17.21
C ALA A 41 11.39 -15.72 18.49
N SER A 42 10.75 -14.56 18.71
CA SER A 42 11.06 -13.68 19.84
C SER A 42 10.46 -14.24 21.14
N GLU A 43 11.32 -14.51 22.14
CA GLU A 43 10.88 -14.96 23.46
C GLU A 43 9.95 -13.96 24.14
N SER A 44 10.21 -12.65 24.02
CA SER A 44 9.37 -11.62 24.59
C SER A 44 7.97 -11.59 23.98
N VAL A 45 7.84 -11.95 22.71
CA VAL A 45 6.55 -12.11 22.02
C VAL A 45 5.82 -13.36 22.53
N ASP A 46 6.54 -14.46 22.76
CA ASP A 46 5.95 -15.69 23.31
C ASP A 46 5.48 -15.51 24.76
N ASP A 47 6.23 -14.76 25.57
CA ASP A 47 5.84 -14.40 26.94
C ASP A 47 4.56 -13.53 26.93
N ALA A 48 4.51 -12.50 26.08
CA ALA A 48 3.32 -11.67 25.91
C ALA A 48 2.12 -12.48 25.42
N MET A 49 2.32 -13.42 24.50
CA MET A 49 1.28 -14.32 24.02
C MET A 49 0.75 -15.22 25.11
N THR A 50 1.61 -15.74 25.99
CA THR A 50 1.21 -16.56 27.12
C THR A 50 0.30 -15.81 28.06
N LEU A 51 0.61 -14.55 28.36
CA LEU A 51 -0.25 -13.67 29.17
C LEU A 51 -1.58 -13.36 28.50
N LEU A 52 -1.55 -13.02 27.20
CA LEU A 52 -2.76 -12.72 26.44
C LEU A 52 -3.69 -13.94 26.30
N GLN A 53 -3.16 -15.15 26.22
CA GLN A 53 -3.96 -16.38 26.15
C GLN A 53 -4.65 -16.72 27.48
N VAL A 54 -4.16 -16.23 28.61
CA VAL A 54 -4.87 -16.32 29.88
C VAL A 54 -6.14 -15.46 29.85
N GLU A 55 -6.06 -14.27 29.28
CA GLU A 55 -7.19 -13.34 29.14
C GLU A 55 -8.13 -13.73 27.99
N TYR A 56 -7.56 -14.19 26.88
CA TYR A 56 -8.27 -14.60 25.64
C TYR A 56 -7.98 -16.06 25.29
N PRO A 57 -8.63 -17.06 25.91
CA PRO A 57 -8.32 -18.49 25.67
C PRO A 57 -8.53 -18.95 24.23
N GLN A 58 -9.31 -18.23 23.42
CA GLN A 58 -9.53 -18.48 22.00
C GLN A 58 -8.41 -17.94 21.09
N LEU A 59 -7.48 -17.13 21.62
CA LEU A 59 -6.33 -16.64 20.90
C LEU A 59 -5.34 -17.78 20.61
N ARG A 60 -5.01 -17.97 19.35
CA ARG A 60 -4.10 -19.05 18.92
C ARG A 60 -2.75 -18.48 18.52
N SER A 61 -1.71 -19.23 18.71
CA SER A 61 -0.36 -18.89 18.27
C SER A 61 0.30 -19.98 17.46
N THR A 62 1.20 -19.60 16.58
CA THR A 62 2.14 -20.48 15.90
C THR A 62 3.47 -19.71 15.71
N PHE A 63 4.53 -20.40 15.39
CA PHE A 63 5.85 -19.79 15.26
C PHE A 63 6.58 -20.29 14.02
N ILE A 64 7.55 -19.53 13.57
CA ILE A 64 8.50 -19.94 12.53
C ILE A 64 9.77 -20.42 13.21
N PRO A 65 10.24 -21.66 12.95
CA PRO A 65 11.51 -22.16 13.50
C PRO A 65 12.70 -21.30 13.04
N ASP A 66 13.64 -21.02 13.95
CA ASP A 66 14.85 -20.24 13.68
C ASP A 66 15.74 -20.81 12.58
N SER A 67 15.66 -22.13 12.35
CA SER A 67 16.46 -22.85 11.34
C SER A 67 16.03 -22.59 9.90
N THR A 68 15.02 -21.77 9.64
CA THR A 68 14.56 -21.45 8.28
C THR A 68 15.42 -20.35 7.65
N ALA A 69 16.57 -20.75 7.13
CA ALA A 69 17.39 -19.88 6.27
C ALA A 69 16.84 -19.86 4.84
N ASN A 70 17.04 -18.76 4.12
CA ASN A 70 16.74 -18.60 2.69
C ASN A 70 15.26 -18.71 2.31
N VAL A 71 14.35 -18.41 3.23
CA VAL A 71 12.91 -18.32 2.98
C VAL A 71 12.35 -17.01 3.54
N SER A 72 11.45 -16.36 2.82
CA SER A 72 10.77 -15.16 3.33
C SER A 72 9.97 -15.53 4.59
N LYS A 73 10.41 -15.04 5.76
CA LYS A 73 9.70 -15.25 7.03
C LYS A 73 8.24 -14.78 6.94
N ARG A 74 7.98 -13.69 6.23
CA ARG A 74 6.62 -13.19 6.03
C ARG A 74 5.76 -14.16 5.22
N LYS A 75 6.23 -14.65 4.06
CA LYS A 75 5.51 -15.64 3.24
C LYS A 75 5.29 -16.96 3.99
N LEU A 76 6.31 -17.41 4.71
CA LEU A 76 6.19 -18.60 5.54
C LEU A 76 5.18 -18.40 6.66
N GLY A 77 5.21 -17.24 7.34
CA GLY A 77 4.26 -16.90 8.39
C GLY A 77 2.82 -16.87 7.88
N ILE A 78 2.58 -16.24 6.73
CA ILE A 78 1.26 -16.25 6.09
C ILE A 78 0.85 -17.69 5.77
N THR A 79 1.75 -18.50 5.20
CA THR A 79 1.44 -19.89 4.84
C THR A 79 1.07 -20.73 6.06
N LEU A 80 1.80 -20.57 7.16
CA LEU A 80 1.50 -21.27 8.43
C LEU A 80 0.17 -20.81 9.02
N GLY A 81 -0.09 -19.51 9.02
CA GLY A 81 -1.37 -18.93 9.44
C GLY A 81 -2.55 -19.46 8.61
N VAL A 82 -2.43 -19.45 7.27
CA VAL A 82 -3.46 -19.98 6.36
C VAL A 82 -3.70 -21.48 6.59
N LYS A 83 -2.66 -22.27 6.83
CA LYS A 83 -2.80 -23.71 7.15
C LYS A 83 -3.43 -23.93 8.51
N ALA A 84 -3.13 -23.10 9.52
CA ALA A 84 -3.69 -23.19 10.84
C ALA A 84 -5.14 -22.67 10.94
N ALA A 85 -5.56 -21.85 9.98
CA ALA A 85 -6.89 -21.25 9.94
C ALA A 85 -7.99 -22.32 9.83
N LYS A 86 -9.08 -22.17 10.63
CA LYS A 86 -10.26 -23.05 10.59
C LYS A 86 -11.26 -22.60 9.53
N ASN A 87 -11.36 -21.29 9.31
CA ASN A 87 -12.35 -20.70 8.42
C ASN A 87 -11.81 -20.57 7.00
N ASP A 88 -12.69 -20.52 6.01
CA ASP A 88 -12.29 -20.39 4.60
C ASP A 88 -11.82 -18.98 4.24
N ILE A 89 -12.26 -17.96 4.96
CA ILE A 89 -11.82 -16.59 4.72
C ILE A 89 -10.71 -16.24 5.72
N VAL A 90 -9.58 -15.80 5.18
CA VAL A 90 -8.45 -15.33 5.98
C VAL A 90 -8.25 -13.83 5.79
N VAL A 91 -7.97 -13.13 6.88
CA VAL A 91 -7.60 -11.71 6.91
C VAL A 91 -6.15 -11.63 7.37
N VAL A 92 -5.28 -11.06 6.55
CA VAL A 92 -3.85 -10.90 6.88
C VAL A 92 -3.58 -9.50 7.37
N THR A 93 -2.96 -9.41 8.55
CA THR A 93 -2.56 -8.15 9.16
C THR A 93 -1.22 -8.28 9.89
N SER A 94 -0.78 -7.21 10.53
CA SER A 94 0.44 -7.17 11.35
C SER A 94 0.10 -6.80 12.78
N ALA A 95 0.87 -7.30 13.74
CA ALA A 95 0.78 -6.90 15.13
C ALA A 95 1.08 -5.39 15.34
N LYS A 96 1.75 -4.75 14.38
CA LYS A 96 1.95 -3.29 14.36
C LYS A 96 0.72 -2.49 13.95
N CYS A 97 -0.33 -3.16 13.45
CA CYS A 97 -1.56 -2.52 13.02
C CYS A 97 -2.61 -2.58 14.12
N ARG A 98 -3.32 -1.46 14.29
CA ARG A 98 -4.47 -1.40 15.19
C ARG A 98 -5.73 -0.99 14.42
N PRO A 99 -6.87 -1.68 14.65
CA PRO A 99 -8.16 -1.19 14.15
C PRO A 99 -8.54 0.10 14.88
N GLN A 100 -9.16 1.02 14.15
CA GLN A 100 -9.68 2.26 14.72
C GLN A 100 -11.14 2.11 15.20
N SER A 101 -11.77 1.00 14.85
CA SER A 101 -13.18 0.71 15.13
C SER A 101 -13.34 -0.78 15.43
N ASP A 102 -14.39 -1.12 16.17
CA ASP A 102 -14.87 -2.48 16.39
C ASP A 102 -15.60 -3.08 15.17
N LEU A 103 -15.74 -2.34 14.07
CA LEU A 103 -16.42 -2.74 12.85
C LEU A 103 -15.49 -3.20 11.73
N TRP A 104 -14.17 -3.21 11.93
CA TRP A 104 -13.19 -3.57 10.90
C TRP A 104 -13.50 -4.91 10.23
N LEU A 105 -13.66 -5.98 11.02
CA LEU A 105 -13.96 -7.31 10.48
C LEU A 105 -15.33 -7.37 9.79
N ARG A 106 -16.30 -6.60 10.28
CA ARG A 106 -17.63 -6.52 9.66
C ARG A 106 -17.57 -5.85 8.29
N CYS A 107 -16.78 -4.81 8.16
CA CYS A 107 -16.56 -4.13 6.88
C CYS A 107 -15.88 -5.05 5.86
N ILE A 108 -14.89 -5.84 6.28
CA ILE A 108 -14.22 -6.82 5.41
C ILE A 108 -15.17 -7.98 5.05
N GLY A 109 -15.79 -8.58 6.05
CA GLY A 109 -16.59 -9.81 5.89
C GLY A 109 -17.85 -9.65 5.04
N ARG A 110 -18.42 -8.43 4.96
CA ARG A 110 -19.63 -8.15 4.17
C ARG A 110 -19.46 -8.28 2.66
N HIS A 111 -18.20 -8.25 2.19
CA HIS A 111 -17.89 -8.34 0.76
C HIS A 111 -17.79 -9.77 0.24
N PHE A 112 -17.62 -10.75 1.14
CA PHE A 112 -17.47 -12.14 0.71
C PHE A 112 -18.81 -12.78 0.40
N ASP A 113 -18.96 -13.16 -0.84
CA ASP A 113 -20.04 -13.92 -1.43
C ASP A 113 -19.48 -15.04 -2.32
N ASP A 114 -20.32 -15.63 -3.19
CA ASP A 114 -19.90 -16.69 -4.09
C ASP A 114 -18.93 -16.22 -5.18
N TYR A 115 -18.90 -14.92 -5.49
CA TYR A 115 -18.09 -14.32 -6.55
C TYR A 115 -16.82 -13.67 -6.04
N THR A 116 -16.81 -13.13 -4.84
CA THR A 116 -15.70 -12.39 -4.27
C THR A 116 -14.73 -13.32 -3.57
N ASP A 117 -13.50 -13.39 -4.06
CA ASP A 117 -12.41 -14.20 -3.48
C ASP A 117 -11.38 -13.35 -2.73
N VAL A 118 -11.27 -12.06 -3.05
CA VAL A 118 -10.28 -11.15 -2.49
C VAL A 118 -10.93 -9.84 -2.08
N VAL A 119 -10.60 -9.34 -0.88
CA VAL A 119 -11.00 -8.02 -0.39
C VAL A 119 -9.75 -7.22 -0.06
N LEU A 120 -9.60 -6.06 -0.72
CA LEU A 120 -8.51 -5.14 -0.48
C LEU A 120 -8.94 -4.06 0.50
N GLY A 121 -8.39 -4.10 1.71
CA GLY A 121 -8.46 -3.01 2.67
C GLY A 121 -7.28 -2.04 2.53
N TYR A 122 -7.16 -1.13 3.49
CA TYR A 122 -6.07 -0.16 3.56
C TYR A 122 -5.56 0.02 5.00
N SER A 123 -4.27 0.28 5.14
CA SER A 123 -3.67 0.80 6.37
C SER A 123 -2.87 2.06 6.08
N HIS A 124 -2.92 3.02 6.97
CA HIS A 124 -2.04 4.19 6.90
C HIS A 124 -1.08 4.20 8.09
N ASN A 125 0.04 4.89 7.93
CA ASN A 125 1.01 5.03 9.01
C ASN A 125 0.51 6.01 10.07
N ASP A 126 0.88 5.76 11.32
CA ASP A 126 0.71 6.74 12.39
C ASP A 126 1.61 7.96 12.10
N HIS A 127 1.00 9.14 12.02
CA HIS A 127 1.67 10.39 11.67
C HIS A 127 1.91 11.31 12.87
N SER A 128 1.72 10.81 14.08
CA SER A 128 1.71 11.62 15.30
C SER A 128 3.07 12.30 15.59
N ASN A 129 4.17 11.66 15.24
CA ASN A 129 5.52 12.07 15.66
C ASN A 129 6.38 12.70 14.57
N ASP A 130 5.99 12.63 13.31
CA ASP A 130 6.83 13.02 12.18
C ASP A 130 6.43 14.40 11.59
N ARG A 131 7.42 15.26 11.36
CA ARG A 131 7.23 16.60 10.78
C ARG A 131 8.26 16.87 9.67
N GLY A 132 7.99 17.89 8.86
CA GLY A 132 8.91 18.37 7.82
C GLY A 132 8.50 18.01 6.40
N LEU A 133 9.24 18.59 5.43
CA LEU A 133 8.89 18.47 4.00
C LEU A 133 9.05 17.03 3.47
N GLY A 134 10.08 16.33 3.92
CA GLY A 134 10.32 14.94 3.53
C GLY A 134 9.24 13.98 4.03
N HIS A 135 8.74 14.20 5.26
CA HIS A 135 7.59 13.45 5.77
C HIS A 135 6.33 13.72 4.93
N ARG A 136 6.04 14.99 4.64
CA ARG A 136 4.90 15.36 3.77
C ARG A 136 5.00 14.73 2.38
N TYR A 137 6.21 14.69 1.80
CA TYR A 137 6.41 14.03 0.52
C TYR A 137 6.10 12.53 0.59
N ARG A 138 6.63 11.81 1.59
CA ARG A 138 6.38 10.36 1.76
C ARG A 138 4.91 10.06 2.00
N THR A 139 4.23 10.88 2.81
CA THR A 139 2.78 10.76 3.04
C THR A 139 2.00 10.93 1.74
N PHE A 140 2.32 11.97 0.95
CA PHE A 140 1.73 12.17 -0.36
C PHE A 140 2.01 10.97 -1.30
N ASP A 141 3.25 10.51 -1.32
CA ASP A 141 3.71 9.47 -2.22
C ASP A 141 3.03 8.11 -1.93
N ASN A 142 2.93 7.74 -0.65
CA ASN A 142 2.21 6.53 -0.23
C ASN A 142 0.71 6.62 -0.52
N CYS A 143 0.09 7.77 -0.26
CA CYS A 143 -1.33 8.01 -0.56
C CYS A 143 -1.60 7.98 -2.08
N ASP A 144 -0.71 8.56 -2.89
CA ASP A 144 -0.81 8.52 -4.36
C ASP A 144 -0.65 7.10 -4.91
N ASP A 145 0.31 6.33 -4.39
CA ASP A 145 0.52 4.94 -4.79
C ASP A 145 -0.67 4.05 -4.36
N ALA A 146 -1.17 4.22 -3.13
CA ALA A 146 -2.37 3.53 -2.66
C ALA A 146 -3.59 3.82 -3.55
N SER A 147 -3.82 5.10 -3.87
CA SER A 147 -4.93 5.49 -4.75
C SER A 147 -4.87 4.84 -6.13
N ARG A 148 -3.66 4.55 -6.63
CA ARG A 148 -3.46 3.94 -7.95
C ARG A 148 -3.78 2.46 -7.96
N TYR A 149 -3.26 1.68 -7.00
CA TYR A 149 -3.53 0.24 -7.00
C TYR A 149 -4.96 -0.07 -6.58
N LEU A 150 -5.56 0.71 -5.67
CA LEU A 150 -6.95 0.55 -5.28
C LEU A 150 -7.91 0.95 -6.41
N ALA A 151 -7.64 2.05 -7.12
CA ALA A 151 -8.41 2.41 -8.30
C ALA A 151 -8.27 1.38 -9.42
N ALA A 152 -7.08 0.82 -9.63
CA ALA A 152 -6.87 -0.25 -10.60
C ALA A 152 -7.68 -1.50 -10.25
N ALA A 153 -7.75 -1.86 -8.97
CA ALA A 153 -8.58 -2.98 -8.49
C ALA A 153 -10.06 -2.74 -8.72
N ILE A 154 -10.57 -1.53 -8.42
CA ILE A 154 -11.97 -1.15 -8.70
C ILE A 154 -12.31 -1.28 -10.20
N HIS A 155 -11.33 -1.11 -11.08
CA HIS A 155 -11.49 -1.27 -12.54
C HIS A 155 -11.08 -2.66 -13.06
N GLY A 156 -11.02 -3.68 -12.20
CA GLY A 156 -10.72 -5.07 -12.60
C GLY A 156 -9.25 -5.33 -12.98
N ASN A 157 -8.32 -4.42 -12.65
CA ASN A 157 -6.90 -4.55 -12.96
C ASN A 157 -6.05 -4.63 -11.69
N THR A 158 -6.38 -5.57 -10.83
CA THR A 158 -5.71 -5.77 -9.54
C THR A 158 -4.27 -6.25 -9.74
N TYR A 159 -3.31 -5.53 -9.16
CA TYR A 159 -1.90 -5.88 -9.24
C TYR A 159 -1.17 -5.76 -7.89
N ARG A 160 -1.85 -5.27 -6.85
CA ARG A 160 -1.29 -5.07 -5.51
C ARG A 160 -2.40 -4.91 -4.49
N ALA A 161 -2.08 -5.28 -3.23
CA ALA A 161 -2.88 -4.99 -2.05
C ALA A 161 -2.07 -4.19 -1.01
N CYS A 162 -2.72 -3.77 0.05
CA CYS A 162 -2.07 -3.37 1.29
C CYS A 162 -1.69 -4.62 2.07
N ALA A 163 -0.40 -4.86 2.25
CA ALA A 163 0.14 -6.07 2.88
C ALA A 163 -0.43 -6.37 4.28
N ASN A 164 -0.86 -5.32 5.01
CA ASN A 164 -1.32 -5.41 6.38
C ASN A 164 -2.85 -5.28 6.53
N ASN A 165 -3.59 -5.21 5.43
CA ASN A 165 -5.07 -5.20 5.46
C ASN A 165 -5.61 -5.79 4.15
N VAL A 166 -5.51 -7.10 4.02
CA VAL A 166 -6.01 -7.85 2.86
C VAL A 166 -6.69 -9.13 3.34
N ALA A 167 -7.78 -9.48 2.71
CA ALA A 167 -8.47 -10.73 2.99
C ALA A 167 -8.71 -11.53 1.70
N TYR A 168 -8.71 -12.85 1.81
CA TYR A 168 -8.96 -13.73 0.68
C TYR A 168 -9.45 -15.12 1.13
N LYS A 169 -10.10 -15.83 0.23
CA LYS A 169 -10.50 -17.22 0.47
C LYS A 169 -9.26 -18.13 0.50
N ARG A 170 -9.22 -19.07 1.46
CA ARG A 170 -8.16 -20.10 1.53
C ARG A 170 -8.12 -20.97 0.28
N SER A 171 -9.26 -21.23 -0.31
CA SER A 171 -9.39 -21.94 -1.58
C SER A 171 -8.59 -21.24 -2.69
N ALA A 172 -8.67 -19.91 -2.82
CA ALA A 172 -7.88 -19.12 -3.76
C ALA A 172 -6.37 -19.22 -3.48
N PHE A 173 -5.96 -19.18 -2.20
CA PHE A 173 -4.55 -19.38 -1.82
C PHE A 173 -4.01 -20.73 -2.25
N PHE A 174 -4.76 -21.81 -1.99
CA PHE A 174 -4.31 -23.17 -2.33
C PHE A 174 -4.39 -23.47 -3.83
N ALA A 175 -5.33 -22.86 -4.57
CA ALA A 175 -5.45 -23.01 -6.02
C ALA A 175 -4.16 -22.60 -6.76
N VAL A 176 -3.50 -21.55 -6.32
CA VAL A 176 -2.20 -21.09 -6.88
C VAL A 176 -0.99 -21.72 -6.16
N LYS A 177 -1.21 -22.65 -5.22
CA LYS A 177 -0.16 -23.26 -4.38
C LYS A 177 0.59 -22.23 -3.51
N GLY A 178 -0.14 -21.25 -2.99
CA GLY A 178 0.42 -20.18 -2.17
C GLY A 178 1.46 -19.34 -2.90
N PHE A 179 2.64 -19.19 -2.31
CA PHE A 179 3.73 -18.36 -2.86
C PHE A 179 4.70 -19.13 -3.78
N SER A 180 4.28 -20.27 -4.38
CA SER A 180 5.19 -21.14 -5.17
C SER A 180 5.86 -20.42 -6.35
N SER A 181 5.16 -19.49 -7.01
CA SER A 181 5.67 -18.71 -8.15
C SER A 181 6.76 -17.70 -7.76
N SER A 182 6.82 -17.32 -6.48
CA SER A 182 7.71 -16.29 -5.97
C SER A 182 8.57 -16.76 -4.78
N LEU A 183 8.81 -18.08 -4.65
CA LEU A 183 9.60 -18.65 -3.53
C LEU A 183 11.02 -18.11 -3.48
N ASN A 184 11.64 -17.89 -4.62
CA ASN A 184 12.99 -17.32 -4.75
C ASN A 184 13.07 -15.82 -4.44
N LEU A 185 11.94 -15.16 -4.25
CA LEU A 185 11.89 -13.74 -3.95
C LEU A 185 11.62 -13.53 -2.46
N LYS A 186 12.32 -12.59 -1.85
CA LYS A 186 12.11 -12.18 -0.46
C LYS A 186 10.73 -11.55 -0.26
N TYR A 187 10.23 -10.85 -1.26
CA TYR A 187 8.95 -10.12 -1.29
C TYR A 187 8.01 -10.67 -2.36
N GLY A 188 6.80 -10.13 -2.50
CA GLY A 188 5.81 -10.53 -3.49
C GLY A 188 4.55 -11.14 -2.88
N ASP A 189 4.37 -10.98 -1.58
CA ASP A 189 3.16 -11.43 -0.84
C ASP A 189 1.97 -10.50 -1.07
N ASP A 190 2.22 -9.22 -1.32
CA ASP A 190 1.20 -8.17 -1.47
C ASP A 190 0.98 -7.71 -2.92
N ASP A 191 1.80 -8.15 -3.85
CA ASP A 191 1.70 -7.77 -5.26
C ASP A 191 1.69 -9.00 -6.19
N ILE A 192 2.77 -9.81 -6.26
CA ILE A 192 2.82 -10.97 -7.15
C ILE A 192 1.70 -11.94 -6.82
N PHE A 193 1.58 -12.36 -5.55
CA PHE A 193 0.55 -13.30 -5.12
C PHE A 193 -0.87 -12.75 -5.36
N ILE A 194 -1.11 -11.49 -4.99
CA ILE A 194 -2.42 -10.88 -5.20
C ILE A 194 -2.77 -10.81 -6.69
N SER A 195 -1.80 -10.49 -7.55
CA SER A 195 -2.03 -10.46 -9.00
C SER A 195 -2.29 -11.85 -9.61
N GLU A 196 -1.95 -12.93 -8.90
CA GLU A 196 -2.21 -14.30 -9.33
C GLU A 196 -3.59 -14.80 -8.94
N ILE A 197 -4.09 -14.41 -7.76
CA ILE A 197 -5.41 -14.83 -7.27
C ILE A 197 -6.53 -13.88 -7.68
N ALA A 198 -6.19 -12.65 -8.09
CA ALA A 198 -7.15 -11.67 -8.57
C ALA A 198 -7.48 -11.93 -10.04
N ASP A 199 -8.77 -12.12 -10.32
CA ASP A 199 -9.33 -12.24 -11.68
C ASP A 199 -10.41 -11.16 -11.79
N GLY A 200 -10.16 -10.11 -12.54
CA GLY A 200 -11.01 -8.94 -12.84
C GLY A 200 -12.28 -8.69 -12.01
N ASP A 201 -13.09 -9.69 -11.83
CA ASP A 201 -14.41 -9.60 -11.21
C ASP A 201 -14.48 -10.18 -9.77
N ASN A 202 -13.43 -10.89 -9.30
CA ASN A 202 -13.44 -11.54 -7.98
C ASN A 202 -12.86 -10.70 -6.84
N VAL A 203 -12.63 -9.40 -7.07
CA VAL A 203 -11.99 -8.50 -6.12
C VAL A 203 -12.92 -7.39 -5.67
N ALA A 204 -13.10 -7.22 -4.36
CA ALA A 204 -13.74 -6.06 -3.77
C ALA A 204 -12.72 -5.14 -3.09
N VAL A 205 -13.04 -3.84 -3.02
CA VAL A 205 -12.21 -2.84 -2.33
C VAL A 205 -13.00 -2.23 -1.18
N GLU A 206 -12.46 -2.33 0.03
CA GLU A 206 -13.08 -1.82 1.25
C GLU A 206 -12.30 -0.63 1.81
N LEU A 207 -12.92 0.55 1.82
CA LEU A 207 -12.32 1.82 2.25
C LEU A 207 -13.21 2.61 3.22
N SER A 208 -14.19 1.97 3.84
CA SER A 208 -14.96 2.62 4.91
C SER A 208 -14.01 3.08 6.03
N PRO A 209 -14.21 4.23 6.65
CA PRO A 209 -13.35 4.73 7.72
C PRO A 209 -13.12 3.71 8.83
N GLU A 210 -14.12 2.89 9.12
CA GLU A 210 -14.11 1.85 10.16
C GLU A 210 -13.24 0.64 9.80
N SER A 211 -12.94 0.45 8.52
CA SER A 211 -12.12 -0.67 8.02
C SER A 211 -10.63 -0.37 7.93
N ILE A 212 -10.25 0.90 8.05
CA ILE A 212 -8.87 1.35 7.89
C ILE A 212 -8.07 1.08 9.17
N LEU A 213 -6.91 0.46 9.01
CA LEU A 213 -5.98 0.20 10.10
C LEU A 213 -4.94 1.33 10.23
N VAL A 214 -4.46 1.56 11.45
CA VAL A 214 -3.30 2.43 11.71
C VAL A 214 -2.09 1.57 11.99
N GLU A 215 -1.03 1.77 11.23
CA GLU A 215 0.23 1.05 11.36
C GLU A 215 1.24 1.88 12.16
N HIS A 216 1.78 1.30 13.22
CA HIS A 216 2.89 1.86 13.96
C HIS A 216 4.21 1.60 13.22
N ASN A 217 5.01 2.64 13.04
CA ASN A 217 6.32 2.54 12.43
C ASN A 217 7.35 3.35 13.21
N ASP A 218 8.42 2.70 13.66
CA ASP A 218 9.53 3.35 14.36
C ASP A 218 10.25 4.38 13.49
N SER A 219 10.36 4.08 12.18
CA SER A 219 10.93 4.95 11.18
C SER A 219 10.14 4.90 9.87
N PHE A 220 9.16 5.81 9.74
CA PHE A 220 8.37 5.95 8.52
C PHE A 220 9.24 6.24 7.28
N ALA A 221 10.34 6.97 7.46
CA ALA A 221 11.27 7.29 6.38
C ALA A 221 11.93 6.05 5.79
N TYR A 222 12.41 5.16 6.65
CA TYR A 222 13.05 3.91 6.26
C TYR A 222 12.03 2.93 5.65
N THR A 223 10.92 2.72 6.34
CA THR A 223 9.88 1.77 5.90
C THR A 223 9.27 2.17 4.56
N SER A 224 8.96 3.46 4.36
CA SER A 224 8.43 3.98 3.10
C SER A 224 9.41 3.78 1.93
N LYS A 225 10.70 4.05 2.16
CA LYS A 225 11.75 3.83 1.15
C LYS A 225 11.87 2.34 0.78
N LEU A 226 12.01 1.47 1.79
CA LEU A 226 12.15 0.02 1.60
C LEU A 226 10.94 -0.58 0.87
N ASN A 227 9.73 -0.21 1.28
CA ASN A 227 8.50 -0.66 0.62
C ASN A 227 8.47 -0.26 -0.86
N LYS A 228 8.97 0.92 -1.18
CA LYS A 228 9.00 1.40 -2.55
C LYS A 228 10.04 0.70 -3.41
N GLU A 229 11.24 0.50 -2.88
CA GLU A 229 12.31 -0.24 -3.56
C GLU A 229 11.89 -1.69 -3.85
N ARG A 230 11.31 -2.38 -2.87
CA ARG A 230 10.80 -3.75 -3.08
C ARG A 230 9.71 -3.80 -4.16
N HIS A 231 8.77 -2.86 -4.19
CA HIS A 231 7.74 -2.82 -5.21
C HIS A 231 8.29 -2.48 -6.61
N PHE A 232 9.35 -1.67 -6.72
CA PHE A 232 10.04 -1.47 -7.99
C PHE A 232 10.76 -2.74 -8.46
N PHE A 233 11.29 -3.52 -7.53
CA PHE A 233 11.90 -4.80 -7.87
C PHE A 233 10.84 -5.82 -8.32
N THR A 234 9.77 -6.01 -7.55
CA THR A 234 8.73 -7.02 -7.82
C THR A 234 7.86 -6.71 -9.04
N GLN A 235 7.75 -5.43 -9.44
CA GLN A 235 6.95 -5.04 -10.62
C GLN A 235 7.37 -5.71 -11.93
N LYS A 236 8.60 -6.23 -12.05
CA LYS A 236 9.09 -6.99 -13.21
C LYS A 236 8.36 -8.32 -13.39
N PHE A 237 7.87 -8.88 -12.29
CA PHE A 237 7.21 -10.17 -12.25
C PHE A 237 5.69 -10.05 -12.37
N LEU A 238 5.17 -8.82 -12.33
CA LEU A 238 3.74 -8.57 -12.49
C LEU A 238 3.33 -8.68 -13.96
N ARG A 239 2.18 -9.29 -14.20
CA ARG A 239 1.55 -9.34 -15.54
C ARG A 239 0.93 -8.00 -15.96
N SER A 240 0.89 -7.02 -15.09
CA SER A 240 0.21 -5.74 -15.28
C SER A 240 0.97 -4.82 -16.25
N ARG A 241 0.20 -4.12 -17.13
CA ARG A 241 0.72 -3.05 -18.02
C ARG A 241 0.84 -1.69 -17.33
N ILE A 242 0.47 -1.58 -16.05
CA ILE A 242 0.43 -0.32 -15.30
C ILE A 242 1.79 0.39 -15.22
N PRO A 243 2.94 -0.30 -15.04
CA PRO A 243 4.23 0.38 -15.08
C PRO A 243 4.50 1.15 -16.38
N GLY A 244 4.14 0.57 -17.53
CA GLY A 244 4.28 1.23 -18.84
C GLY A 244 3.35 2.44 -18.99
N ILE A 245 2.10 2.32 -18.55
CA ILE A 245 1.14 3.43 -18.55
C ILE A 245 1.64 4.58 -17.66
N ARG A 246 2.24 4.27 -16.51
CA ARG A 246 2.82 5.27 -15.61
C ARG A 246 3.97 6.03 -16.27
N LEU A 247 4.85 5.34 -16.99
CA LEU A 247 5.94 5.98 -17.73
C LEU A 247 5.39 6.94 -18.78
N LEU A 248 4.41 6.51 -19.57
CA LEU A 248 3.77 7.32 -20.60
C LEU A 248 3.07 8.56 -20.03
N THR A 249 2.33 8.42 -18.93
CA THR A 249 1.65 9.55 -18.26
C THR A 249 2.64 10.56 -17.70
N ASN A 250 3.77 10.11 -17.13
CA ASN A 250 4.83 11.00 -16.66
C ASN A 250 5.50 11.74 -17.83
N ALA A 251 5.81 11.03 -18.93
CA ALA A 251 6.39 11.65 -20.13
C ALA A 251 5.44 12.71 -20.72
N ALA A 252 4.17 12.41 -20.83
CA ALA A 252 3.15 13.36 -21.30
C ALA A 252 3.05 14.61 -20.38
N TYR A 253 3.12 14.43 -19.06
CA TYR A 253 3.13 15.53 -18.11
C TYR A 253 4.34 16.47 -18.30
N TYR A 254 5.56 15.92 -18.44
CA TYR A 254 6.75 16.75 -18.67
C TYR A 254 6.75 17.41 -20.04
N LEU A 255 6.28 16.72 -21.07
CA LEU A 255 6.12 17.32 -22.41
C LEU A 255 5.15 18.51 -22.32
N TYR A 256 4.03 18.35 -21.60
CA TYR A 256 3.10 19.44 -21.37
C TYR A 256 3.75 20.63 -20.64
N LEU A 257 4.55 20.39 -19.59
CA LEU A 257 5.27 21.45 -18.87
C LEU A 257 6.27 22.18 -19.76
N LEU A 258 6.99 21.45 -20.62
CA LEU A 258 7.93 22.04 -21.59
C LEU A 258 7.20 22.92 -22.61
N LEU A 259 6.09 22.45 -23.16
CA LEU A 259 5.27 23.22 -24.09
C LEU A 259 4.66 24.46 -23.42
N ALA A 260 4.20 24.36 -22.17
CA ALA A 260 3.70 25.50 -21.41
C ALA A 260 4.80 26.55 -21.16
N ALA A 261 6.01 26.09 -20.76
CA ALA A 261 7.16 26.97 -20.57
C ALA A 261 7.57 27.66 -21.87
N ALA A 262 7.64 26.94 -22.99
CA ALA A 262 7.93 27.51 -24.30
C ALA A 262 6.85 28.52 -24.75
N GLY A 263 5.58 28.21 -24.48
CA GLY A 263 4.44 29.10 -24.73
C GLY A 263 4.50 30.43 -23.97
N VAL A 264 5.16 30.46 -22.81
CA VAL A 264 5.39 31.71 -22.05
C VAL A 264 6.68 32.41 -22.51
N ALA A 265 7.76 31.64 -22.73
CA ALA A 265 9.06 32.20 -23.10
C ALA A 265 9.06 32.86 -24.49
N TYR A 266 8.33 32.31 -25.45
CA TYR A 266 8.28 32.82 -26.81
C TYR A 266 7.69 34.25 -26.93
N PRO A 267 6.50 34.57 -26.35
CA PRO A 267 5.99 35.94 -26.35
C PRO A 267 6.89 36.92 -25.60
N ALA A 268 7.49 36.47 -24.50
CA ALA A 268 8.41 37.32 -23.74
C ALA A 268 9.66 37.70 -24.58
N MET A 269 10.20 36.75 -25.34
CA MET A 269 11.33 36.98 -26.25
C MET A 269 10.96 37.98 -27.36
N LEU A 270 9.79 37.86 -27.99
CA LEU A 270 9.30 38.77 -29.02
C LEU A 270 9.12 40.20 -28.47
N TYR A 271 8.55 40.32 -27.27
CA TYR A 271 8.40 41.59 -26.59
C TYR A 271 9.75 42.29 -26.32
N LEU A 272 10.73 41.52 -25.81
CA LEU A 272 12.08 42.05 -25.50
C LEU A 272 12.83 42.47 -26.78
N ASN A 273 12.59 41.82 -27.91
CA ASN A 273 13.22 42.15 -29.20
C ASN A 273 12.55 43.33 -29.91
N GLY A 274 11.46 43.88 -29.38
CA GLY A 274 10.75 45.00 -29.98
C GLY A 274 9.82 44.57 -31.15
N ASP A 275 9.57 43.28 -31.36
CA ASP A 275 8.68 42.81 -32.40
C ASP A 275 7.23 43.16 -32.07
N GLY A 276 6.55 43.90 -32.94
CA GLY A 276 5.16 44.38 -32.72
C GLY A 276 4.11 43.26 -32.70
N GLU A 277 4.46 42.04 -33.05
CA GLU A 277 3.54 40.89 -33.07
C GLU A 277 3.46 40.07 -31.75
N TRP A 278 3.87 40.62 -30.65
CA TRP A 278 3.86 39.94 -29.34
C TRP A 278 2.46 39.66 -28.77
N LEU A 279 1.43 40.36 -29.24
CA LEU A 279 0.06 40.27 -28.67
C LEU A 279 -0.57 38.89 -28.86
N LYS A 280 -0.54 38.32 -30.06
CA LYS A 280 -1.11 36.99 -30.36
C LYS A 280 -0.46 35.88 -29.56
N PRO A 281 0.90 35.76 -29.52
CA PRO A 281 1.58 34.78 -28.66
C PRO A 281 1.27 34.97 -27.18
N THR A 282 1.10 36.22 -26.68
CA THR A 282 0.74 36.50 -25.29
C THR A 282 -0.66 35.97 -24.93
N VAL A 283 -1.64 36.15 -25.82
CA VAL A 283 -2.98 35.60 -25.63
C VAL A 283 -2.91 34.07 -25.55
N LEU A 284 -2.16 33.43 -26.46
CA LEU A 284 -1.97 31.98 -26.44
C LEU A 284 -1.30 31.49 -25.15
N ALA A 285 -0.26 32.19 -24.68
CA ALA A 285 0.41 31.91 -23.43
C ALA A 285 -0.53 32.04 -22.22
N SER A 286 -1.40 33.05 -22.21
CA SER A 286 -2.38 33.26 -21.16
C SER A 286 -3.40 32.13 -21.10
N VAL A 287 -3.87 31.65 -22.26
CA VAL A 287 -4.75 30.48 -22.36
C VAL A 287 -4.04 29.21 -21.84
N ALA A 288 -2.79 28.98 -22.24
CA ALA A 288 -2.00 27.84 -21.76
C ALA A 288 -1.78 27.89 -20.25
N ALA A 289 -1.49 29.06 -19.69
CA ALA A 289 -1.36 29.26 -18.26
C ALA A 289 -2.69 29.01 -17.50
N ALA A 290 -3.82 29.46 -18.05
CA ALA A 290 -5.14 29.18 -17.48
C ALA A 290 -5.47 27.68 -17.47
N ILE A 291 -5.17 26.96 -18.54
CA ILE A 291 -5.32 25.49 -18.63
C ILE A 291 -4.45 24.81 -17.55
N TYR A 292 -3.19 25.22 -17.41
CA TYR A 292 -2.28 24.67 -16.40
C TYR A 292 -2.79 24.90 -14.98
N LEU A 293 -3.24 26.11 -14.67
CA LEU A 293 -3.80 26.43 -13.36
C LEU A 293 -5.05 25.58 -13.05
N THR A 294 -5.93 25.46 -14.04
CA THR A 294 -7.16 24.67 -13.90
C THR A 294 -6.82 23.19 -13.65
N GLU A 295 -5.90 22.61 -14.42
CA GLU A 295 -5.44 21.22 -14.25
C GLU A 295 -4.79 21.02 -12.87
N THR A 296 -3.96 21.97 -12.45
CA THR A 296 -3.32 21.94 -11.12
C THR A 296 -4.36 21.98 -9.99
N LEU A 297 -5.38 22.82 -10.10
CA LEU A 297 -6.45 22.88 -9.13
C LEU A 297 -7.25 21.56 -9.08
N ILE A 298 -7.61 21.02 -10.22
CA ILE A 298 -8.30 19.71 -10.31
C ILE A 298 -7.44 18.63 -9.63
N PHE A 299 -6.12 18.59 -9.91
CA PHE A 299 -5.20 17.68 -9.28
C PHE A 299 -5.16 17.82 -7.76
N ILE A 300 -5.07 19.06 -7.25
CA ILE A 300 -5.07 19.33 -5.80
C ILE A 300 -6.38 18.85 -5.16
N PHE A 301 -7.52 19.16 -5.76
CA PHE A 301 -8.84 18.73 -5.24
C PHE A 301 -8.98 17.20 -5.26
N ALA A 302 -8.57 16.53 -6.34
CA ALA A 302 -8.59 15.07 -6.45
C ALA A 302 -7.73 14.44 -5.36
N LYS A 303 -6.49 14.91 -5.16
CA LYS A 303 -5.59 14.38 -4.12
C LYS A 303 -6.08 14.68 -2.70
N ARG A 304 -6.72 15.83 -2.48
CA ARG A 304 -7.38 16.12 -1.22
C ARG A 304 -8.50 15.14 -0.92
N ARG A 305 -9.33 14.83 -1.92
CA ARG A 305 -10.41 13.84 -1.77
C ARG A 305 -9.86 12.45 -1.46
N THR A 306 -8.84 12.03 -2.19
CA THR A 306 -8.11 10.78 -1.94
C THR A 306 -7.56 10.71 -0.51
N ALA A 307 -6.87 11.77 -0.05
CA ALA A 307 -6.33 11.83 1.30
C ALA A 307 -7.42 11.75 2.37
N THR A 308 -8.61 12.32 2.12
CA THR A 308 -9.75 12.20 3.04
C THR A 308 -10.28 10.76 3.10
N VAL A 309 -10.43 10.08 1.96
CA VAL A 309 -10.90 8.68 1.90
C VAL A 309 -9.89 7.75 2.58
N LEU A 310 -8.60 7.95 2.36
CA LEU A 310 -7.53 7.14 2.94
C LEU A 310 -7.08 7.60 4.34
N GLN A 311 -7.82 8.51 4.98
CA GLN A 311 -7.50 9.08 6.30
C GLN A 311 -6.07 9.62 6.44
N SER A 312 -5.47 10.05 5.33
CA SER A 312 -4.13 10.58 5.29
C SER A 312 -4.10 12.09 5.56
N PRO A 313 -3.04 12.63 6.17
CA PRO A 313 -2.92 14.07 6.41
C PRO A 313 -3.09 14.91 5.14
N ARG A 314 -3.93 15.94 5.21
CA ARG A 314 -4.23 16.82 4.08
C ARG A 314 -3.05 17.72 3.75
N GLN A 315 -2.70 17.78 2.47
CA GLN A 315 -1.63 18.62 1.95
C GLN A 315 -2.18 19.47 0.80
N PHE A 316 -1.72 20.71 0.67
CA PHE A 316 -2.23 21.62 -0.36
C PHE A 316 -1.11 22.23 -1.21
N PHE A 317 -0.31 23.12 -0.62
CA PHE A 317 0.64 23.95 -1.36
C PHE A 317 1.84 23.19 -1.93
N CYS A 318 2.21 22.07 -1.31
CA CYS A 318 3.37 21.28 -1.73
C CYS A 318 3.04 20.26 -2.84
N LEU A 319 1.75 20.01 -3.13
CA LEU A 319 1.34 18.97 -4.07
C LEU A 319 1.90 19.15 -5.50
N PRO A 320 1.90 20.35 -6.11
CA PRO A 320 2.49 20.55 -7.43
C PRO A 320 4.00 20.27 -7.45
N LEU A 321 4.71 20.68 -6.40
CA LEU A 321 6.14 20.40 -6.24
C LEU A 321 6.40 18.90 -6.08
N PHE A 322 5.60 18.21 -5.28
CA PHE A 322 5.72 16.76 -5.09
C PHE A 322 5.39 15.98 -6.36
N ARG A 323 4.39 16.42 -7.11
CA ARG A 323 4.07 15.83 -8.41
C ARG A 323 5.24 15.95 -9.38
N PHE A 324 5.89 17.11 -9.43
CA PHE A 324 7.08 17.34 -10.25
C PHE A 324 8.27 16.48 -9.79
N ALA A 325 8.55 16.41 -8.51
CA ALA A 325 9.70 15.68 -7.97
C ALA A 325 9.53 14.13 -8.02
N LYS A 326 8.29 13.61 -7.91
CA LYS A 326 8.00 12.18 -7.77
C LYS A 326 8.63 11.30 -8.85
N PRO A 327 8.59 11.60 -10.16
CA PRO A 327 9.21 10.76 -11.18
C PRO A 327 10.73 10.67 -11.07
N PHE A 328 11.40 11.73 -10.67
CA PHE A 328 12.86 11.73 -10.45
C PHE A 328 13.23 10.88 -9.24
N ILE A 329 12.55 11.06 -8.12
CA ILE A 329 12.77 10.26 -6.91
C ILE A 329 12.49 8.78 -7.18
N ASN A 330 11.39 8.48 -7.88
CA ASN A 330 11.06 7.12 -8.29
C ASN A 330 12.10 6.51 -9.23
N GLY A 331 12.66 7.32 -10.15
CA GLY A 331 13.74 6.89 -11.05
C GLY A 331 14.99 6.46 -10.28
N LEU A 332 15.41 7.27 -9.29
CA LEU A 332 16.53 6.94 -8.42
C LEU A 332 16.30 5.69 -7.58
N LEU A 333 15.11 5.56 -6.95
CA LEU A 333 14.77 4.39 -6.15
C LEU A 333 14.67 3.12 -7.00
N ASN A 334 14.11 3.23 -8.21
CA ASN A 334 14.05 2.11 -9.14
C ASN A 334 15.45 1.67 -9.58
N TRP A 335 16.34 2.63 -9.85
CA TRP A 335 17.73 2.31 -10.19
C TRP A 335 18.45 1.59 -9.05
N HIS A 336 18.29 2.04 -7.81
CA HIS A 336 18.82 1.36 -6.64
C HIS A 336 18.25 -0.05 -6.47
N SER A 337 16.94 -0.23 -6.64
CA SER A 337 16.30 -1.54 -6.50
C SER A 337 16.77 -2.57 -7.54
N GLN A 338 17.29 -2.12 -8.68
CA GLN A 338 17.82 -3.01 -9.72
C GLN A 338 19.25 -3.50 -9.43
N GLN A 339 19.99 -2.82 -8.55
CA GLN A 339 21.37 -3.16 -8.21
C GLN A 339 21.51 -4.07 -6.99
N GLY A 340 20.41 -4.29 -6.25
CA GLY A 340 20.45 -5.05 -4.99
C GLY A 340 20.10 -6.52 -5.17
N ASP A 341 21.04 -7.43 -4.82
CA ASP A 341 20.78 -8.87 -4.69
C ASP A 341 19.94 -9.21 -3.43
N ASN A 342 19.57 -8.19 -2.65
CA ASN A 342 18.88 -8.32 -1.36
C ASN A 342 17.41 -8.78 -1.45
N TYR A 343 16.85 -8.95 -2.66
CA TYR A 343 15.44 -9.28 -2.87
C TYR A 343 15.22 -10.70 -3.39
N THR A 344 16.30 -11.41 -3.74
CA THR A 344 16.27 -12.81 -4.14
C THR A 344 17.00 -13.69 -3.14
N TRP A 345 16.64 -14.96 -3.08
CA TRP A 345 17.38 -16.02 -2.39
C TRP A 345 18.07 -16.87 -3.45
N GLU A 346 19.36 -17.09 -3.30
CA GLU A 346 20.12 -18.06 -4.11
C GLU A 346 19.93 -19.48 -3.56
#